data_788ed3386269e2c8a49435f74beac689
#
_entry.id   788ed3386269e2c8a49435f74beac689
#
_cell.length_a   1.000
_cell.length_b   1.000
_cell.length_c   1.000
_cell.angle_alpha   90.00
_cell.angle_beta   90.00
_cell.angle_gamma   90.00
#
_symmetry.space_group_name_H-M   'P 1'
#
loop_
_entity.id
_entity.type
_entity.pdbx_description
1 polymer ?
#
loop_
_entity_poly.entity_id
_entity_poly.type
_entity_poly.pdbx_seq_one_letter_code
_entity_poly.pdbx_strand_id
1 'polypeptide(L)'
;MKRAVNRRAVLAGAGATAAGLATGVRIARAADPVKVGVLFPLTGNAAAAGQASKAAVELAAEIVNNAHPELGNIPLAKDTGLPGLGGAKIELTFIDHQGNPSVAQQQTLRLINQDKVHCLFGAYQSSCTFTATPVAERYGIPFVVGDSAALNITGRGFKWVFRVTPIATDYAATYMRFFEDMKKAGKKIASIAVVNENTDYGTSVAEAVEVAAKQNNLPVAIRIPYSASTTDVSAQVLQLKEKNPDVVIFISYTADSILYIKTMKNLDYLPAMVLGDNSGFSDPSFVPAIADIGQGLMNRSAWDIGKPGSVTSKINDMYKAKTGRDLDDTSGRNMQGALAMADAINRAGSTDPAKMQAAFKATDLKPDQLMMGYRGVKYDETGQNILASTYLIQLKAKQYELVWPESAAQTKLEWPMKGWK
;
A
#
# COMPACT_ATOMS: atom_id res chain seq x y z
N MET A 1 -80.30 -20.35 56.48
CA MET A 1 -79.98 -18.92 56.56
C MET A 1 -78.53 -18.73 56.18
N LYS A 2 -78.22 -18.24 55.01
CA LYS A 2 -76.81 -18.00 54.45
C LYS A 2 -76.45 -16.55 54.72
N ARG A 3 -75.42 -16.30 55.51
CA ARG A 3 -74.83 -14.95 55.65
C ARG A 3 -73.78 -14.71 54.55
N ALA A 4 -74.00 -13.68 53.78
CA ALA A 4 -73.08 -13.18 52.77
C ALA A 4 -71.93 -12.45 53.45
N VAL A 5 -70.68 -12.81 53.12
CA VAL A 5 -69.44 -12.09 53.50
C VAL A 5 -69.17 -11.01 52.55
N ASN A 6 -69.05 -9.78 53.03
CA ASN A 6 -68.87 -8.57 52.29
C ASN A 6 -67.38 -8.42 51.84
N ARG A 7 -67.12 -8.38 50.53
CA ARG A 7 -65.77 -8.36 49.85
C ARG A 7 -65.11 -6.98 49.81
N ARG A 8 -65.49 -6.03 50.66
CA ARG A 8 -65.00 -4.62 50.52
C ARG A 8 -64.07 -4.12 51.65
N ALA A 9 -63.47 -4.99 52.43
CA ALA A 9 -62.65 -4.54 53.56
C ALA A 9 -61.23 -5.12 53.64
N VAL A 10 -60.56 -5.41 52.47
CA VAL A 10 -59.14 -5.87 52.45
C VAL A 10 -58.37 -5.15 51.35
N LEU A 11 -58.53 -3.84 51.21
CA LEU A 11 -57.71 -3.03 50.26
C LEU A 11 -57.32 -1.69 50.90
N ALA A 12 -56.88 -1.69 52.13
CA ALA A 12 -56.29 -0.51 52.77
C ALA A 12 -55.15 -0.97 53.67
N GLY A 13 -53.96 -1.10 53.14
CA GLY A 13 -52.78 -1.37 53.98
C GLY A 13 -51.62 -2.07 53.30
N ALA A 14 -51.14 -1.56 52.15
CA ALA A 14 -49.80 -1.89 51.65
C ALA A 14 -49.40 -0.87 50.59
N GLY A 15 -49.32 0.39 50.98
CA GLY A 15 -48.79 1.46 50.17
C GLY A 15 -47.60 2.11 50.84
N ALA A 16 -46.43 1.44 50.88
CA ALA A 16 -45.21 2.08 51.32
C ALA A 16 -44.02 1.36 50.72
N THR A 17 -43.21 2.15 49.96
CA THR A 17 -41.78 1.92 49.63
C THR A 17 -41.42 0.71 48.75
N ALA A 18 -41.60 0.89 47.44
CA ALA A 18 -40.70 0.30 46.46
C ALA A 18 -40.23 1.42 45.50
N ALA A 19 -39.54 2.43 46.02
CA ALA A 19 -38.62 3.23 45.22
C ALA A 19 -37.37 2.36 45.00
N GLY A 20 -37.55 1.28 44.24
CA GLY A 20 -36.48 0.42 43.78
C GLY A 20 -35.70 1.20 42.71
N LEU A 21 -34.46 1.47 43.02
CA LEU A 21 -33.41 1.90 42.11
C LEU A 21 -33.47 1.05 40.82
N ALA A 22 -34.20 1.53 39.81
CA ALA A 22 -34.02 1.13 38.42
C ALA A 22 -32.67 1.71 37.97
N THR A 23 -31.56 1.14 38.44
CA THR A 23 -30.28 1.22 37.78
C THR A 23 -30.51 0.57 36.42
N GLY A 24 -30.94 1.38 35.47
CA GLY A 24 -30.99 0.96 34.09
C GLY A 24 -29.58 0.57 33.68
N VAL A 25 -29.31 -0.73 33.70
CA VAL A 25 -28.18 -1.31 33.00
C VAL A 25 -28.41 -0.92 31.52
N ARG A 26 -27.84 0.22 31.13
CA ARG A 26 -27.68 0.54 29.70
C ARG A 26 -26.79 -0.55 29.15
N ILE A 27 -27.40 -1.58 28.57
CA ILE A 27 -26.68 -2.50 27.70
C ILE A 27 -26.08 -1.57 26.65
N ALA A 28 -24.78 -1.31 26.75
CA ALA A 28 -24.07 -0.53 25.75
C ALA A 28 -24.26 -1.26 24.43
N ARG A 29 -25.13 -0.73 23.57
CA ARG A 29 -25.27 -1.25 22.21
C ARG A 29 -23.89 -1.08 21.55
N ALA A 30 -23.36 -2.16 21.00
CA ALA A 30 -22.14 -2.08 20.21
C ALA A 30 -22.32 -1.00 19.12
N ALA A 31 -21.34 -0.14 18.98
CA ALA A 31 -21.40 0.91 17.95
C ALA A 31 -21.48 0.24 16.56
N ASP A 32 -22.27 0.83 15.67
CA ASP A 32 -22.38 0.30 14.30
C ASP A 32 -20.99 0.33 13.62
N PRO A 33 -20.61 -0.72 12.90
CA PRO A 33 -19.28 -0.81 12.30
C PRO A 33 -19.06 0.23 11.20
N VAL A 34 -17.81 0.66 11.04
CA VAL A 34 -17.39 1.48 9.92
C VAL A 34 -17.06 0.58 8.74
N LYS A 35 -17.85 0.65 7.68
CA LYS A 35 -17.70 -0.15 6.47
C LYS A 35 -16.67 0.46 5.53
N VAL A 36 -15.69 -0.33 5.12
CA VAL A 36 -14.65 0.05 4.16
C VAL A 36 -14.69 -0.89 2.96
N GLY A 37 -14.86 -0.32 1.76
CA GLY A 37 -14.77 -1.06 0.51
C GLY A 37 -13.33 -1.12 0.01
N VAL A 38 -12.81 -2.32 -0.23
CA VAL A 38 -11.41 -2.55 -0.63
C VAL A 38 -11.37 -3.18 -2.01
N LEU A 39 -10.63 -2.54 -2.93
CA LEU A 39 -10.50 -2.97 -4.32
C LEU A 39 -9.07 -3.48 -4.55
N PHE A 40 -8.92 -4.76 -4.91
CA PHE A 40 -7.64 -5.36 -5.28
C PHE A 40 -7.79 -6.34 -6.44
N PRO A 41 -6.69 -6.67 -7.18
CA PRO A 41 -6.69 -7.76 -8.16
C PRO A 41 -6.54 -9.09 -7.42
N LEU A 42 -7.62 -9.69 -6.97
CA LEU A 42 -7.58 -10.96 -6.22
C LEU A 42 -7.43 -12.18 -7.13
N THR A 43 -7.67 -12.01 -8.43
CA THR A 43 -7.42 -12.98 -9.49
C THR A 43 -6.67 -12.32 -10.65
N GLY A 44 -6.21 -13.13 -11.64
CA GLY A 44 -5.45 -12.67 -12.81
C GLY A 44 -3.95 -12.49 -12.54
N ASN A 45 -3.26 -11.76 -13.42
CA ASN A 45 -1.79 -11.67 -13.47
C ASN A 45 -1.13 -11.01 -12.24
N ALA A 46 -1.87 -10.22 -11.48
CA ALA A 46 -1.40 -9.55 -10.26
C ALA A 46 -2.03 -10.14 -8.98
N ALA A 47 -2.60 -11.34 -9.06
CA ALA A 47 -3.31 -11.96 -7.94
C ALA A 47 -2.42 -12.12 -6.69
N ALA A 48 -1.16 -12.48 -6.85
CA ALA A 48 -0.25 -12.67 -5.70
C ALA A 48 -0.06 -11.36 -4.90
N ALA A 49 0.15 -10.23 -5.59
CA ALA A 49 0.24 -8.91 -4.97
C ALA A 49 -1.11 -8.49 -4.33
N GLY A 50 -2.22 -8.75 -5.01
CA GLY A 50 -3.57 -8.46 -4.51
C GLY A 50 -3.91 -9.25 -3.25
N GLN A 51 -3.61 -10.54 -3.21
CA GLN A 51 -3.83 -11.40 -2.04
C GLN A 51 -2.91 -11.02 -0.87
N ALA A 52 -1.64 -10.66 -1.14
CA ALA A 52 -0.73 -10.16 -0.13
C ALA A 52 -1.25 -8.86 0.50
N SER A 53 -1.69 -7.92 -0.34
CA SER A 53 -2.28 -6.65 0.10
C SER A 53 -3.58 -6.84 0.87
N LYS A 54 -4.44 -7.78 0.44
CA LYS A 54 -5.66 -8.15 1.15
C LYS A 54 -5.33 -8.60 2.59
N ALA A 55 -4.41 -9.55 2.75
CA ALA A 55 -4.02 -10.06 4.07
C ALA A 55 -3.41 -8.96 4.95
N ALA A 56 -2.67 -8.00 4.36
CA ALA A 56 -2.09 -6.87 5.07
C ALA A 56 -3.15 -5.88 5.57
N VAL A 57 -4.16 -5.57 4.74
CA VAL A 57 -5.29 -4.69 5.12
C VAL A 57 -6.19 -5.38 6.16
N GLU A 58 -6.40 -6.69 6.05
CA GLU A 58 -7.09 -7.48 7.07
C GLU A 58 -6.37 -7.42 8.43
N LEU A 59 -5.03 -7.56 8.42
CA LEU A 59 -4.24 -7.46 9.64
C LEU A 59 -4.27 -6.03 10.22
N ALA A 60 -4.24 -4.99 9.38
CA ALA A 60 -4.40 -3.61 9.84
C ALA A 60 -5.74 -3.40 10.55
N ALA A 61 -6.85 -3.91 9.98
CA ALA A 61 -8.16 -3.86 10.61
C ALA A 61 -8.21 -4.70 11.90
N GLU A 62 -7.52 -5.84 11.95
CA GLU A 62 -7.40 -6.67 13.16
C GLU A 62 -6.69 -5.92 14.30
N ILE A 63 -5.56 -5.23 13.99
CA ILE A 63 -4.82 -4.40 14.95
C ILE A 63 -5.69 -3.27 15.50
N VAL A 64 -6.48 -2.62 14.64
CA VAL A 64 -7.40 -1.55 15.07
C VAL A 64 -8.59 -2.11 15.88
N ASN A 65 -9.10 -3.25 15.48
CA ASN A 65 -10.28 -3.86 16.09
C ASN A 65 -10.01 -4.54 17.44
N ASN A 66 -8.75 -4.83 17.75
CA ASN A 66 -8.33 -5.48 18.98
C ASN A 66 -7.13 -4.75 19.58
N ALA A 67 -6.96 -4.83 20.90
CA ALA A 67 -5.86 -4.17 21.58
C ALA A 67 -4.53 -4.91 21.36
N HIS A 68 -3.51 -4.19 20.88
CA HIS A 68 -2.14 -4.65 20.64
C HIS A 68 -1.13 -3.65 21.26
N PRO A 69 -1.12 -3.50 22.62
CA PRO A 69 -0.29 -2.48 23.28
C PRO A 69 1.21 -2.67 23.04
N GLU A 70 1.65 -3.87 22.65
CA GLU A 70 3.02 -4.20 22.27
C GLU A 70 3.50 -3.48 20.99
N LEU A 71 2.58 -2.91 20.20
CA LEU A 71 2.88 -2.14 18.98
C LEU A 71 3.14 -0.65 19.26
N GLY A 72 3.16 -0.24 20.53
CA GLY A 72 3.64 1.07 20.95
C GLY A 72 2.83 2.24 20.45
N ASN A 73 3.40 3.08 19.57
CA ASN A 73 2.78 4.32 19.10
C ASN A 73 2.02 4.16 17.76
N ILE A 74 1.90 2.95 17.23
CA ILE A 74 1.03 2.73 16.07
C ILE A 74 -0.39 3.20 16.42
N PRO A 75 -1.00 4.07 15.60
CA PRO A 75 -2.31 4.61 15.88
C PRO A 75 -3.35 3.50 16.14
N LEU A 76 -4.15 3.68 17.19
CA LEU A 76 -5.23 2.77 17.59
C LEU A 76 -4.78 1.37 18.06
N ALA A 77 -3.49 1.04 18.05
CA ALA A 77 -3.04 -0.28 18.46
C ALA A 77 -3.31 -0.59 19.96
N LYS A 78 -3.41 0.42 20.81
CA LYS A 78 -3.71 0.24 22.24
C LYS A 78 -5.21 0.16 22.55
N ASP A 79 -6.04 0.49 21.57
CA ASP A 79 -7.49 0.58 21.72
C ASP A 79 -8.19 -0.69 21.24
N THR A 80 -9.49 -0.77 21.47
CA THR A 80 -10.34 -1.81 20.90
C THR A 80 -11.40 -1.15 20.02
N GLY A 81 -11.19 -1.20 18.71
CA GLY A 81 -12.01 -0.46 17.73
C GLY A 81 -11.61 1.01 17.68
N LEU A 82 -12.54 1.84 17.25
CA LEU A 82 -12.39 3.28 17.04
C LEU A 82 -12.95 4.08 18.23
N PRO A 83 -12.13 4.54 19.20
CA PRO A 83 -12.62 5.27 20.37
C PRO A 83 -13.44 6.51 20.00
N GLY A 84 -13.04 7.26 18.95
CA GLY A 84 -13.79 8.42 18.45
C GLY A 84 -15.21 8.10 17.96
N LEU A 85 -15.50 6.82 17.67
CA LEU A 85 -16.80 6.31 17.27
C LEU A 85 -17.38 5.31 18.31
N GLY A 86 -17.06 5.49 19.59
CA GLY A 86 -17.61 4.66 20.66
C GLY A 86 -17.15 3.20 20.60
N GLY A 87 -15.97 2.90 20.07
CA GLY A 87 -15.43 1.55 19.93
C GLY A 87 -15.94 0.80 18.69
N ALA A 88 -16.48 1.50 17.69
CA ALA A 88 -16.91 0.89 16.44
C ALA A 88 -15.77 0.12 15.78
N LYS A 89 -16.08 -1.04 15.23
CA LYS A 89 -15.12 -1.88 14.49
C LYS A 89 -15.04 -1.47 13.03
N ILE A 90 -13.88 -1.69 12.40
CA ILE A 90 -13.74 -1.61 10.95
C ILE A 90 -14.21 -2.93 10.35
N GLU A 91 -15.14 -2.85 9.40
CA GLU A 91 -15.65 -3.97 8.59
C GLU A 91 -15.19 -3.79 7.15
N LEU A 92 -14.49 -4.80 6.60
CA LEU A 92 -13.92 -4.76 5.26
C LEU A 92 -14.78 -5.55 4.28
N THR A 93 -15.10 -4.94 3.14
CA THR A 93 -15.72 -5.61 1.99
C THR A 93 -14.74 -5.61 0.83
N PHE A 94 -14.22 -6.77 0.46
CA PHE A 94 -13.27 -6.93 -0.64
C PHE A 94 -13.95 -7.18 -1.97
N ILE A 95 -13.43 -6.53 -3.00
CA ILE A 95 -13.85 -6.69 -4.38
C ILE A 95 -12.65 -7.03 -5.25
N ASP A 96 -12.81 -8.03 -6.11
CA ASP A 96 -11.85 -8.36 -7.15
C ASP A 96 -12.12 -7.56 -8.42
N HIS A 97 -11.18 -6.75 -8.86
CA HIS A 97 -11.27 -6.03 -10.13
C HIS A 97 -10.46 -6.69 -11.26
N GLN A 98 -9.75 -7.81 -10.99
CA GLN A 98 -9.05 -8.63 -11.99
C GLN A 98 -7.99 -7.86 -12.81
N GLY A 99 -7.50 -6.72 -12.32
CA GLY A 99 -6.63 -5.81 -13.09
C GLY A 99 -7.35 -5.03 -14.19
N ASN A 100 -8.68 -5.04 -14.22
CA ASN A 100 -9.48 -4.39 -15.27
C ASN A 100 -10.06 -3.05 -14.77
N PRO A 101 -9.69 -1.91 -15.41
CA PRO A 101 -10.15 -0.57 -15.01
C PRO A 101 -11.67 -0.40 -15.06
N SER A 102 -12.34 -0.98 -16.04
CA SER A 102 -13.82 -0.89 -16.16
C SER A 102 -14.51 -1.66 -15.03
N VAL A 103 -13.98 -2.83 -14.66
CA VAL A 103 -14.47 -3.60 -13.51
C VAL A 103 -14.23 -2.83 -12.22
N ALA A 104 -13.06 -2.22 -12.05
CA ALA A 104 -12.75 -1.39 -10.88
C ALA A 104 -13.77 -0.25 -10.71
N GLN A 105 -14.10 0.45 -11.79
CA GLN A 105 -15.12 1.51 -11.79
C GLN A 105 -16.50 0.98 -11.39
N GLN A 106 -16.95 -0.12 -12.00
CA GLN A 106 -18.26 -0.72 -11.73
C GLN A 106 -18.38 -1.22 -10.28
N GLN A 107 -17.33 -1.86 -9.78
CA GLN A 107 -17.30 -2.37 -8.42
C GLN A 107 -17.22 -1.23 -7.38
N THR A 108 -16.57 -0.11 -7.70
CA THR A 108 -16.62 1.09 -6.84
C THR A 108 -18.05 1.63 -6.73
N LEU A 109 -18.80 1.69 -7.82
CA LEU A 109 -20.23 2.06 -7.81
C LEU A 109 -21.06 1.10 -6.95
N ARG A 110 -20.78 -0.20 -7.02
CA ARG A 110 -21.46 -1.23 -6.21
C ARG A 110 -21.19 -1.02 -4.72
N LEU A 111 -19.93 -0.88 -4.32
CA LEU A 111 -19.52 -0.65 -2.93
C LEU A 111 -20.24 0.55 -2.33
N ILE A 112 -20.35 1.65 -3.08
CA ILE A 112 -21.05 2.87 -2.62
C ILE A 112 -22.56 2.66 -2.56
N ASN A 113 -23.16 2.16 -3.64
CA ASN A 113 -24.63 2.18 -3.79
C ASN A 113 -25.33 0.99 -3.12
N GLN A 114 -24.70 -0.19 -3.10
CA GLN A 114 -25.29 -1.42 -2.56
C GLN A 114 -24.75 -1.74 -1.17
N ASP A 115 -23.41 -1.78 -1.02
CA ASP A 115 -22.77 -2.17 0.24
C ASP A 115 -22.72 -1.00 1.25
N LYS A 116 -22.98 0.26 0.78
CA LYS A 116 -23.07 1.48 1.61
C LYS A 116 -21.81 1.69 2.43
N VAL A 117 -20.64 1.58 1.80
CA VAL A 117 -19.37 1.81 2.46
C VAL A 117 -19.16 3.30 2.80
N HIS A 118 -18.48 3.58 3.90
CA HIS A 118 -18.15 4.91 4.36
C HIS A 118 -16.82 5.43 3.81
N CYS A 119 -15.91 4.51 3.43
CA CYS A 119 -14.60 4.80 2.88
C CYS A 119 -14.22 3.73 1.85
N LEU A 120 -13.36 4.08 0.91
CA LEU A 120 -12.80 3.18 -0.10
C LEU A 120 -11.29 3.08 0.05
N PHE A 121 -10.72 1.94 -0.35
CA PHE A 121 -9.29 1.66 -0.27
C PHE A 121 -8.82 0.85 -1.50
N GLY A 122 -7.65 1.17 -2.03
CA GLY A 122 -7.04 0.41 -3.16
C GLY A 122 -6.40 1.34 -4.20
N ALA A 123 -6.27 0.94 -5.47
CA ALA A 123 -6.66 -0.37 -6.03
C ALA A 123 -5.46 -1.16 -6.61
N TYR A 124 -4.23 -0.93 -6.20
CA TYR A 124 -2.97 -1.51 -6.68
C TYR A 124 -2.57 -1.00 -8.09
N GLN A 125 -3.20 -1.47 -9.16
CA GLN A 125 -2.89 -0.93 -10.49
C GLN A 125 -3.35 0.52 -10.64
N SER A 126 -2.45 1.38 -11.14
CA SER A 126 -2.75 2.80 -11.30
C SER A 126 -3.94 3.05 -12.24
N SER A 127 -4.09 2.27 -13.31
CA SER A 127 -5.23 2.38 -14.23
C SER A 127 -6.57 2.03 -13.57
N CYS A 128 -6.59 1.05 -12.65
CA CYS A 128 -7.79 0.72 -11.87
C CYS A 128 -8.12 1.84 -10.86
N THR A 129 -7.10 2.38 -10.17
CA THR A 129 -7.26 3.51 -9.26
C THR A 129 -7.74 4.77 -10.01
N PHE A 130 -7.19 5.00 -11.22
CA PHE A 130 -7.56 6.11 -12.07
C PHE A 130 -9.05 6.11 -12.45
N THR A 131 -9.65 4.95 -12.69
CA THR A 131 -11.07 4.82 -13.04
C THR A 131 -11.99 4.72 -11.82
N ALA A 132 -11.50 4.23 -10.67
CA ALA A 132 -12.26 4.12 -9.44
C ALA A 132 -12.43 5.49 -8.71
N THR A 133 -11.36 6.30 -8.67
CA THR A 133 -11.35 7.55 -7.91
C THR A 133 -12.31 8.64 -8.41
N PRO A 134 -12.63 8.81 -9.71
CA PRO A 134 -13.71 9.73 -10.15
C PRO A 134 -15.08 9.35 -9.60
N VAL A 135 -15.33 8.06 -9.38
CA VAL A 135 -16.57 7.59 -8.77
C VAL A 135 -16.64 8.04 -7.31
N ALA A 136 -15.57 7.81 -6.55
CA ALA A 136 -15.46 8.26 -5.16
C ALA A 136 -15.62 9.79 -5.04
N GLU A 137 -14.96 10.56 -5.90
CA GLU A 137 -15.07 12.01 -5.98
C GLU A 137 -16.50 12.48 -6.22
N ARG A 138 -17.19 11.87 -7.20
CA ARG A 138 -18.58 12.22 -7.54
C ARG A 138 -19.55 11.96 -6.39
N TYR A 139 -19.33 10.91 -5.61
CA TYR A 139 -20.19 10.54 -4.48
C TYR A 139 -19.76 11.15 -3.15
N GLY A 140 -18.64 11.85 -3.11
CA GLY A 140 -18.11 12.44 -1.87
C GLY A 140 -17.72 11.39 -0.83
N ILE A 141 -17.14 10.27 -1.26
CA ILE A 141 -16.67 9.20 -0.39
C ILE A 141 -15.13 9.20 -0.38
N PRO A 142 -14.46 9.27 0.78
CA PRO A 142 -13.01 9.23 0.84
C PRO A 142 -12.46 7.95 0.20
N PHE A 143 -11.45 8.11 -0.66
CA PHE A 143 -10.71 7.01 -1.28
C PHE A 143 -9.24 7.08 -0.86
N VAL A 144 -8.77 6.07 -0.15
CA VAL A 144 -7.37 5.99 0.29
C VAL A 144 -6.58 5.11 -0.67
N VAL A 145 -5.48 5.66 -1.18
CA VAL A 145 -4.57 4.98 -2.10
C VAL A 145 -3.32 4.57 -1.35
N GLY A 146 -3.16 3.26 -1.13
CA GLY A 146 -2.01 2.69 -0.41
C GLY A 146 -0.79 2.45 -1.30
N ASP A 147 -0.99 2.28 -2.62
CA ASP A 147 0.05 1.71 -3.47
C ASP A 147 0.23 2.37 -4.85
N SER A 148 -0.83 2.71 -5.57
CA SER A 148 -0.75 3.22 -6.95
C SER A 148 0.08 4.50 -7.09
N ALA A 149 1.02 4.54 -8.04
CA ALA A 149 2.06 5.55 -8.14
C ALA A 149 1.87 6.61 -9.23
N ALA A 150 0.98 6.41 -10.21
CA ALA A 150 0.83 7.33 -11.34
C ALA A 150 0.45 8.75 -10.89
N LEU A 151 1.08 9.77 -11.49
CA LEU A 151 0.91 11.17 -11.11
C LEU A 151 -0.52 11.68 -11.26
N ASN A 152 -1.21 11.20 -12.30
CA ASN A 152 -2.57 11.60 -12.61
C ASN A 152 -3.64 11.14 -11.59
N ILE A 153 -3.30 10.37 -10.57
CA ILE A 153 -4.25 9.94 -9.53
C ILE A 153 -4.62 11.12 -8.61
N THR A 154 -3.66 11.84 -8.06
CA THR A 154 -3.86 13.02 -7.21
C THR A 154 -3.74 14.34 -7.97
N GLY A 155 -3.15 14.35 -9.19
CA GLY A 155 -2.96 15.55 -10.01
C GLY A 155 -4.21 16.10 -10.69
N ARG A 156 -5.42 15.57 -10.40
CA ARG A 156 -6.69 15.95 -11.05
C ARG A 156 -7.53 16.96 -10.28
N GLY A 157 -7.04 17.46 -9.14
CA GLY A 157 -7.75 18.40 -8.29
C GLY A 157 -8.92 17.77 -7.50
N PHE A 158 -8.91 16.45 -7.31
CA PHE A 158 -9.90 15.74 -6.52
C PHE A 158 -9.74 16.05 -5.03
N LYS A 159 -10.87 16.11 -4.33
CA LYS A 159 -10.94 16.49 -2.92
C LYS A 159 -11.13 15.29 -1.97
N TRP A 160 -11.47 14.13 -2.54
CA TRP A 160 -11.84 12.93 -1.81
C TRP A 160 -10.83 11.79 -1.99
N VAL A 161 -9.67 12.06 -2.61
CA VAL A 161 -8.60 11.08 -2.85
C VAL A 161 -7.39 11.42 -1.99
N PHE A 162 -6.92 10.44 -1.20
CA PHE A 162 -5.81 10.60 -0.27
C PHE A 162 -4.80 9.49 -0.51
N ARG A 163 -3.60 9.83 -0.98
CA ARG A 163 -2.58 8.85 -1.31
C ARG A 163 -1.44 8.86 -0.29
N VAL A 164 -1.26 7.73 0.39
CA VAL A 164 -0.25 7.55 1.46
C VAL A 164 1.12 7.21 0.90
N THR A 165 1.18 6.52 -0.23
CA THR A 165 2.40 6.02 -0.88
C THR A 165 3.20 7.12 -1.59
N PRO A 166 4.53 6.95 -1.78
CA PRO A 166 5.31 7.78 -2.71
C PRO A 166 4.81 7.66 -4.15
N ILE A 167 5.18 8.61 -5.00
CA ILE A 167 4.72 8.72 -6.39
C ILE A 167 5.87 8.62 -7.38
N ALA A 168 5.55 8.55 -8.66
CA ALA A 168 6.50 8.40 -9.76
C ALA A 168 7.68 9.39 -9.71
N THR A 169 7.44 10.64 -9.34
CA THR A 169 8.51 11.65 -9.20
C THR A 169 9.41 11.39 -8.00
N ASP A 170 8.89 10.84 -6.89
CA ASP A 170 9.70 10.46 -5.73
C ASP A 170 10.62 9.28 -6.09
N TYR A 171 10.12 8.36 -6.91
CA TYR A 171 10.92 7.22 -7.41
C TYR A 171 12.07 7.71 -8.27
N ALA A 172 11.77 8.52 -9.28
CA ALA A 172 12.77 9.10 -10.16
C ALA A 172 13.82 9.90 -9.38
N ALA A 173 13.40 10.73 -8.42
CA ALA A 173 14.32 11.48 -7.56
C ALA A 173 15.21 10.55 -6.69
N THR A 174 14.69 9.42 -6.23
CA THR A 174 15.46 8.41 -5.49
C THR A 174 16.54 7.81 -6.37
N TYR A 175 16.21 7.44 -7.62
CA TYR A 175 17.19 6.90 -8.57
C TYR A 175 18.29 7.91 -8.89
N MET A 176 17.95 9.17 -9.16
CA MET A 176 18.96 10.18 -9.49
C MET A 176 19.91 10.44 -8.33
N ARG A 177 19.41 10.54 -7.09
CA ARG A 177 20.27 10.68 -5.89
C ARG A 177 21.19 9.47 -5.72
N PHE A 178 20.68 8.27 -5.88
CA PHE A 178 21.48 7.06 -5.82
C PHE A 178 22.58 7.04 -6.89
N PHE A 179 22.25 7.36 -8.13
CA PHE A 179 23.24 7.40 -9.22
C PHE A 179 24.30 8.49 -9.00
N GLU A 180 23.94 9.62 -8.42
CA GLU A 180 24.88 10.65 -8.02
C GLU A 180 25.87 10.14 -6.96
N ASP A 181 25.37 9.49 -5.92
CA ASP A 181 26.22 8.91 -4.86
C ASP A 181 27.12 7.80 -5.40
N MET A 182 26.61 6.97 -6.33
CA MET A 182 27.42 5.96 -7.01
C MET A 182 28.56 6.59 -7.84
N LYS A 183 28.27 7.66 -8.57
CA LYS A 183 29.30 8.42 -9.33
C LYS A 183 30.35 9.02 -8.39
N LYS A 184 29.93 9.62 -7.25
CA LYS A 184 30.85 10.12 -6.22
C LYS A 184 31.73 9.02 -5.63
N ALA A 185 31.20 7.79 -5.50
CA ALA A 185 31.96 6.60 -5.10
C ALA A 185 32.81 5.99 -6.22
N GLY A 186 33.02 6.70 -7.35
CA GLY A 186 33.84 6.26 -8.47
C GLY A 186 33.24 5.18 -9.37
N LYS A 187 31.94 4.93 -9.27
CA LYS A 187 31.25 3.96 -10.13
C LYS A 187 30.83 4.63 -11.44
N LYS A 188 31.06 3.92 -12.56
CA LYS A 188 30.67 4.42 -13.87
C LYS A 188 29.16 4.22 -14.10
N ILE A 189 28.42 5.30 -14.30
CA ILE A 189 27.05 5.32 -14.79
C ILE A 189 26.98 6.41 -15.86
N ALA A 190 27.22 6.03 -17.11
CA ALA A 190 27.24 6.93 -18.26
C ALA A 190 25.88 7.05 -18.93
N SER A 191 25.07 5.98 -18.90
CA SER A 191 23.72 5.96 -19.48
C SER A 191 22.82 4.95 -18.78
N ILE A 192 21.51 5.19 -18.91
CA ILE A 192 20.46 4.29 -18.45
C ILE A 192 19.54 3.88 -19.59
N ALA A 193 18.86 2.75 -19.46
CA ALA A 193 17.69 2.41 -20.24
C ALA A 193 16.46 2.37 -19.34
N VAL A 194 15.29 2.68 -19.90
CA VAL A 194 13.99 2.59 -19.22
C VAL A 194 13.12 1.61 -19.98
N VAL A 195 12.69 0.53 -19.33
CA VAL A 195 11.81 -0.49 -19.90
C VAL A 195 10.53 -0.48 -19.09
N ASN A 196 9.41 -0.16 -19.71
CA ASN A 196 8.15 0.04 -18.98
C ASN A 196 6.96 -0.64 -19.64
N GLU A 197 6.09 -1.23 -18.83
CA GLU A 197 4.78 -1.60 -19.31
C GLU A 197 3.97 -0.35 -19.69
N ASN A 198 3.02 -0.49 -20.61
CA ASN A 198 2.38 0.64 -21.29
C ASN A 198 1.05 1.09 -20.64
N THR A 199 0.77 0.73 -19.39
CA THR A 199 -0.38 1.26 -18.64
C THR A 199 -0.02 2.56 -17.89
N ASP A 200 -0.98 3.12 -17.13
CA ASP A 200 -0.76 4.37 -16.38
C ASP A 200 0.44 4.31 -15.45
N TYR A 201 0.70 3.16 -14.79
CA TYR A 201 1.84 2.99 -13.90
C TYR A 201 3.17 3.10 -14.64
N GLY A 202 3.39 2.20 -15.58
CA GLY A 202 4.67 2.14 -16.28
C GLY A 202 4.97 3.41 -17.07
N THR A 203 3.95 3.97 -17.73
CA THR A 203 4.10 5.23 -18.49
C THR A 203 4.45 6.40 -17.57
N SER A 204 3.72 6.58 -16.47
CA SER A 204 3.92 7.71 -15.55
C SER A 204 5.32 7.66 -14.89
N VAL A 205 5.78 6.49 -14.45
CA VAL A 205 7.10 6.35 -13.84
C VAL A 205 8.21 6.55 -14.88
N ALA A 206 8.06 5.98 -16.08
CA ALA A 206 9.04 6.14 -17.16
C ALA A 206 9.22 7.62 -17.54
N GLU A 207 8.14 8.37 -17.69
CA GLU A 207 8.18 9.81 -17.97
C GLU A 207 8.86 10.59 -16.85
N ALA A 208 8.55 10.27 -15.59
CA ALA A 208 9.21 10.90 -14.44
C ALA A 208 10.72 10.62 -14.42
N VAL A 209 11.14 9.38 -14.74
CA VAL A 209 12.54 9.01 -14.83
C VAL A 209 13.25 9.75 -15.96
N GLU A 210 12.64 9.85 -17.17
CA GLU A 210 13.23 10.60 -18.29
C GLU A 210 13.40 12.09 -17.97
N VAL A 211 12.40 12.71 -17.36
CA VAL A 211 12.48 14.11 -16.92
C VAL A 211 13.60 14.30 -15.89
N ALA A 212 13.66 13.45 -14.88
CA ALA A 212 14.69 13.52 -13.84
C ALA A 212 16.09 13.23 -14.41
N ALA A 213 16.24 12.26 -15.29
CA ALA A 213 17.51 11.96 -15.97
C ALA A 213 18.01 13.15 -16.78
N LYS A 214 17.13 13.81 -17.56
CA LYS A 214 17.46 15.02 -18.30
C LYS A 214 17.92 16.15 -17.39
N GLN A 215 17.24 16.38 -16.27
CA GLN A 215 17.61 17.41 -15.29
C GLN A 215 18.97 17.15 -14.63
N ASN A 216 19.37 15.88 -14.52
CA ASN A 216 20.65 15.45 -13.95
C ASN A 216 21.73 15.17 -15.01
N ASN A 217 21.53 15.57 -16.27
CA ASN A 217 22.44 15.32 -17.39
C ASN A 217 22.85 13.84 -17.52
N LEU A 218 21.93 12.92 -17.26
CA LEU A 218 22.13 11.48 -17.38
C LEU A 218 21.45 10.99 -18.68
N PRO A 219 22.20 10.52 -19.68
CA PRO A 219 21.62 10.05 -20.94
C PRO A 219 20.70 8.85 -20.74
N VAL A 220 19.49 8.91 -21.31
CA VAL A 220 18.62 7.76 -21.52
C VAL A 220 18.96 7.19 -22.90
N ALA A 221 19.71 6.08 -22.94
CA ALA A 221 20.15 5.45 -24.17
C ALA A 221 18.99 4.91 -25.02
N ILE A 222 17.95 4.41 -24.33
CA ILE A 222 16.72 3.93 -24.95
C ILE A 222 15.59 3.88 -23.92
N ARG A 223 14.37 4.19 -24.38
CA ARG A 223 13.11 3.83 -23.68
C ARG A 223 12.38 2.77 -24.49
N ILE A 224 11.93 1.71 -23.84
CA ILE A 224 11.24 0.58 -24.47
C ILE A 224 9.88 0.38 -23.75
N PRO A 225 8.80 1.02 -24.24
CA PRO A 225 7.45 0.68 -23.79
C PRO A 225 7.02 -0.65 -24.40
N TYR A 226 6.33 -1.49 -23.62
CA TYR A 226 5.81 -2.78 -24.06
C TYR A 226 4.40 -3.04 -23.50
N SER A 227 3.67 -3.97 -24.11
CA SER A 227 2.34 -4.38 -23.61
C SER A 227 2.49 -5.20 -22.33
N ALA A 228 1.72 -4.85 -21.29
CA ALA A 228 1.66 -5.62 -20.02
C ALA A 228 1.15 -7.07 -20.20
N SER A 229 0.66 -7.44 -21.37
CA SER A 229 0.25 -8.81 -21.72
C SER A 229 1.25 -9.52 -22.65
N THR A 230 2.45 -8.97 -22.85
CA THR A 230 3.45 -9.59 -23.72
C THR A 230 3.89 -10.96 -23.22
N THR A 231 4.12 -11.88 -24.15
CA THR A 231 4.63 -13.23 -23.87
C THR A 231 6.04 -13.47 -24.39
N ASP A 232 6.59 -12.51 -25.15
CA ASP A 232 7.96 -12.55 -25.68
C ASP A 232 8.56 -11.12 -25.63
N VAL A 233 9.77 -11.04 -25.10
CA VAL A 233 10.55 -9.79 -24.96
C VAL A 233 11.94 -9.89 -25.59
N SER A 234 12.17 -10.91 -26.44
CA SER A 234 13.48 -11.16 -27.04
C SER A 234 13.99 -9.97 -27.86
N ALA A 235 13.11 -9.34 -28.67
CA ALA A 235 13.45 -8.17 -29.46
C ALA A 235 13.87 -6.99 -28.59
N GLN A 236 13.18 -6.75 -27.48
CA GLN A 236 13.48 -5.68 -26.53
C GLN A 236 14.82 -5.91 -25.82
N VAL A 237 15.10 -7.16 -25.41
CA VAL A 237 16.39 -7.51 -24.79
C VAL A 237 17.54 -7.37 -25.78
N LEU A 238 17.34 -7.72 -27.06
CA LEU A 238 18.36 -7.48 -28.11
C LEU A 238 18.62 -5.98 -28.32
N GLN A 239 17.61 -5.12 -28.29
CA GLN A 239 17.79 -3.67 -28.34
C GLN A 239 18.59 -3.15 -27.13
N LEU A 240 18.33 -3.66 -25.92
CA LEU A 240 19.10 -3.33 -24.72
C LEU A 240 20.57 -3.76 -24.88
N LYS A 241 20.82 -4.97 -25.41
CA LYS A 241 22.16 -5.50 -25.67
C LYS A 241 22.93 -4.64 -26.69
N GLU A 242 22.26 -4.18 -27.75
CA GLU A 242 22.83 -3.28 -28.75
C GLU A 242 23.20 -1.91 -28.16
N LYS A 243 22.29 -1.29 -27.37
CA LYS A 243 22.51 0.03 -26.75
C LYS A 243 23.47 -0.01 -25.58
N ASN A 244 23.59 -1.16 -24.93
CA ASN A 244 24.52 -1.46 -23.83
C ASN A 244 24.56 -0.38 -22.72
N PRO A 245 23.43 0.01 -22.12
CA PRO A 245 23.39 0.96 -21.01
C PRO A 245 24.05 0.37 -19.75
N ASP A 246 24.60 1.23 -18.88
CA ASP A 246 25.17 0.77 -17.59
C ASP A 246 24.07 0.29 -16.63
N VAL A 247 22.89 0.90 -16.67
CA VAL A 247 21.74 0.55 -15.83
C VAL A 247 20.50 0.36 -16.69
N VAL A 248 19.74 -0.71 -16.41
CA VAL A 248 18.40 -0.89 -16.97
C VAL A 248 17.38 -0.79 -15.84
N ILE A 249 16.48 0.20 -15.96
CA ILE A 249 15.36 0.39 -15.02
C ILE A 249 14.13 -0.30 -15.60
N PHE A 250 13.58 -1.27 -14.88
CA PHE A 250 12.36 -1.99 -15.24
C PHE A 250 11.17 -1.51 -14.44
N ILE A 251 10.13 -1.06 -15.12
CA ILE A 251 8.84 -0.65 -14.56
C ILE A 251 7.81 -1.63 -15.08
N SER A 252 7.57 -2.70 -14.32
CA SER A 252 6.87 -3.89 -14.80
C SER A 252 6.09 -4.59 -13.69
N TYR A 253 5.07 -5.37 -14.07
CA TYR A 253 4.36 -6.26 -13.17
C TYR A 253 5.07 -7.63 -13.09
N THR A 254 4.54 -8.55 -12.30
CA THR A 254 5.24 -9.78 -11.91
C THR A 254 5.59 -10.69 -13.08
N ALA A 255 4.61 -10.98 -13.95
CA ALA A 255 4.81 -11.91 -15.05
C ALA A 255 5.87 -11.43 -16.05
N ASP A 256 5.81 -10.16 -16.40
CA ASP A 256 6.74 -9.52 -17.33
C ASP A 256 8.12 -9.28 -16.70
N SER A 257 8.21 -8.94 -15.41
CA SER A 257 9.50 -8.90 -14.70
C SER A 257 10.23 -10.24 -14.77
N ILE A 258 9.53 -11.34 -14.49
CA ILE A 258 10.09 -12.70 -14.58
C ILE A 258 10.51 -13.03 -16.00
N LEU A 259 9.68 -12.67 -16.99
CA LEU A 259 9.95 -12.90 -18.41
C LEU A 259 11.23 -12.18 -18.86
N TYR A 260 11.38 -10.89 -18.51
CA TYR A 260 12.57 -10.11 -18.86
C TYR A 260 13.83 -10.69 -18.25
N ILE A 261 13.85 -11.02 -16.96
CA ILE A 261 15.04 -11.55 -16.28
C ILE A 261 15.46 -12.91 -16.91
N LYS A 262 14.50 -13.79 -17.19
CA LYS A 262 14.80 -15.08 -17.86
C LYS A 262 15.29 -14.90 -19.28
N THR A 263 14.68 -13.97 -20.05
CA THR A 263 15.10 -13.70 -21.43
C THR A 263 16.48 -13.05 -21.49
N MET A 264 16.81 -12.14 -20.57
CA MET A 264 18.13 -11.54 -20.45
C MET A 264 19.21 -12.62 -20.21
N LYS A 265 18.94 -13.55 -19.29
CA LYS A 265 19.82 -14.71 -19.06
C LYS A 265 19.98 -15.56 -20.32
N ASN A 266 18.87 -15.91 -20.98
CA ASN A 266 18.89 -16.79 -22.16
C ASN A 266 19.67 -16.15 -23.35
N LEU A 267 19.64 -14.82 -23.48
CA LEU A 267 20.35 -14.07 -24.50
C LEU A 267 21.74 -13.60 -24.06
N ASP A 268 22.19 -14.04 -22.90
CA ASP A 268 23.48 -13.69 -22.29
C ASP A 268 23.71 -12.16 -22.31
N TYR A 269 22.76 -11.42 -21.79
CA TYR A 269 22.82 -9.96 -21.62
C TYR A 269 22.70 -9.58 -20.14
N LEU A 270 23.74 -8.93 -19.61
CA LEU A 270 23.78 -8.42 -18.26
C LEU A 270 24.36 -6.99 -18.25
N PRO A 271 23.57 -5.95 -17.90
CA PRO A 271 24.10 -4.62 -17.63
C PRO A 271 24.87 -4.61 -16.29
N ALA A 272 25.60 -3.52 -16.00
CA ALA A 272 26.23 -3.37 -14.69
C ALA A 272 25.20 -3.35 -13.55
N MET A 273 23.96 -2.91 -13.82
CA MET A 273 22.85 -2.96 -12.86
C MET A 273 21.50 -3.19 -13.57
N VAL A 274 20.72 -4.10 -13.01
CA VAL A 274 19.27 -4.19 -13.21
C VAL A 274 18.58 -3.56 -12.01
N LEU A 275 17.70 -2.60 -12.23
CA LEU A 275 16.96 -1.88 -11.18
C LEU A 275 15.45 -2.03 -11.42
N GLY A 276 14.78 -2.80 -10.58
CA GLY A 276 13.33 -2.92 -10.56
C GLY A 276 12.67 -1.71 -9.90
N ASP A 277 11.55 -1.25 -10.47
CA ASP A 277 10.71 -0.22 -9.84
C ASP A 277 9.62 -0.86 -9.01
N ASN A 278 9.98 -1.60 -7.95
CA ASN A 278 9.01 -2.25 -7.06
C ASN A 278 8.05 -3.21 -7.82
N SER A 279 6.75 -3.07 -7.58
CA SER A 279 5.66 -3.80 -8.24
C SER A 279 6.01 -5.27 -8.49
N GLY A 280 6.28 -5.67 -9.72
CA GLY A 280 6.61 -7.05 -10.07
C GLY A 280 7.85 -7.60 -9.39
N PHE A 281 8.85 -6.76 -9.09
CA PHE A 281 10.09 -7.17 -8.41
C PHE A 281 9.91 -7.37 -6.90
N SER A 282 8.87 -6.79 -6.30
CA SER A 282 8.51 -6.98 -4.89
C SER A 282 7.46 -8.08 -4.67
N ASP A 283 6.84 -8.57 -5.75
CA ASP A 283 5.82 -9.62 -5.64
C ASP A 283 6.41 -10.89 -5.00
N PRO A 284 5.70 -11.51 -4.04
CA PRO A 284 6.19 -12.70 -3.34
C PRO A 284 6.55 -13.89 -4.25
N SER A 285 6.01 -13.95 -5.47
CA SER A 285 6.31 -15.00 -6.44
C SER A 285 7.54 -14.72 -7.30
N PHE A 286 8.05 -13.46 -7.31
CA PHE A 286 9.14 -13.07 -8.20
C PHE A 286 10.45 -13.79 -7.87
N VAL A 287 10.96 -13.65 -6.65
CA VAL A 287 12.24 -14.24 -6.24
C VAL A 287 12.25 -15.77 -6.40
N PRO A 288 11.21 -16.50 -5.95
CA PRO A 288 11.13 -17.94 -6.23
C PRO A 288 11.16 -18.30 -7.72
N ALA A 289 10.52 -17.50 -8.58
CA ALA A 289 10.40 -17.77 -10.02
C ALA A 289 11.70 -17.55 -10.80
N ILE A 290 12.58 -16.64 -10.34
CA ILE A 290 13.88 -16.37 -10.95
C ILE A 290 15.02 -17.18 -10.27
N ALA A 291 14.74 -17.81 -9.13
CA ALA A 291 15.72 -18.62 -8.38
C ALA A 291 17.06 -17.90 -8.18
N ASP A 292 18.16 -18.53 -8.61
CA ASP A 292 19.52 -18.01 -8.38
C ASP A 292 19.98 -16.99 -9.44
N ILE A 293 19.21 -16.81 -10.52
CA ILE A 293 19.61 -15.91 -11.62
C ILE A 293 19.46 -14.43 -11.30
N GLY A 294 18.86 -14.06 -10.16
CA GLY A 294 18.60 -12.67 -9.81
C GLY A 294 19.61 -12.05 -8.84
N GLN A 295 20.73 -12.72 -8.54
CA GLN A 295 21.70 -12.24 -7.56
C GLN A 295 22.31 -10.89 -7.92
N GLY A 296 22.23 -9.92 -7.01
CA GLY A 296 22.71 -8.56 -7.23
C GLY A 296 21.71 -7.61 -7.90
N LEU A 297 20.52 -8.11 -8.29
CA LEU A 297 19.44 -7.29 -8.81
C LEU A 297 19.01 -6.27 -7.74
N MET A 298 18.88 -5.02 -8.17
CA MET A 298 18.38 -3.94 -7.32
C MET A 298 16.88 -3.80 -7.46
N ASN A 299 16.24 -3.35 -6.39
CA ASN A 299 14.84 -2.98 -6.41
C ASN A 299 14.60 -1.72 -5.57
N ARG A 300 13.64 -0.91 -5.95
CA ARG A 300 13.16 0.18 -5.11
C ARG A 300 12.16 -0.38 -4.09
N SER A 301 12.27 0.08 -2.87
CA SER A 301 11.36 -0.27 -1.80
C SER A 301 11.06 0.92 -0.89
N ALA A 302 9.91 0.91 -0.26
CA ALA A 302 9.61 1.73 0.90
C ALA A 302 9.46 0.86 2.17
N TRP A 303 9.65 -0.45 2.03
CA TRP A 303 9.56 -1.45 3.07
C TRP A 303 10.92 -2.03 3.45
N ASP A 304 11.14 -2.11 4.75
CA ASP A 304 12.22 -2.86 5.38
C ASP A 304 11.67 -3.51 6.66
N ILE A 305 11.97 -4.77 6.89
CA ILE A 305 11.52 -5.51 8.10
C ILE A 305 12.00 -4.83 9.40
N GLY A 306 13.08 -4.07 9.31
CA GLY A 306 13.66 -3.41 10.47
C GLY A 306 14.45 -4.37 11.37
N LYS A 307 14.91 -3.83 12.50
CA LYS A 307 15.66 -4.63 13.48
C LYS A 307 14.73 -5.56 14.25
N PRO A 308 15.19 -6.76 14.63
CA PRO A 308 14.42 -7.66 15.50
C PRO A 308 13.91 -6.94 16.74
N GLY A 309 12.62 -7.15 17.07
CA GLY A 309 11.96 -6.51 18.21
C GLY A 309 11.45 -5.08 17.97
N SER A 310 11.75 -4.47 16.82
CA SER A 310 11.11 -3.21 16.42
C SER A 310 9.62 -3.38 16.17
N VAL A 311 8.86 -2.29 16.17
CA VAL A 311 7.42 -2.32 15.85
C VAL A 311 7.17 -2.92 14.46
N THR A 312 7.98 -2.53 13.48
CA THR A 312 7.93 -3.06 12.12
C THR A 312 8.14 -4.58 12.10
N SER A 313 9.17 -5.09 12.80
CA SER A 313 9.43 -6.53 12.92
C SER A 313 8.27 -7.27 13.58
N LYS A 314 7.72 -6.73 14.69
CA LYS A 314 6.55 -7.35 15.35
C LYS A 314 5.33 -7.46 14.44
N ILE A 315 5.03 -6.40 13.68
CA ILE A 315 3.93 -6.40 12.71
C ILE A 315 4.21 -7.42 11.60
N ASN A 316 5.46 -7.50 11.14
CA ASN A 316 5.86 -8.52 10.16
C ASN A 316 5.67 -9.95 10.71
N ASP A 317 6.03 -10.19 11.96
CA ASP A 317 5.83 -11.49 12.62
C ASP A 317 4.34 -11.87 12.72
N MET A 318 3.47 -10.89 13.01
CA MET A 318 2.01 -11.09 12.99
C MET A 318 1.52 -11.46 11.58
N TYR A 319 2.00 -10.75 10.55
CA TYR A 319 1.66 -11.04 9.16
C TYR A 319 2.16 -12.42 8.74
N LYS A 320 3.39 -12.76 9.09
CA LYS A 320 4.01 -14.06 8.81
C LYS A 320 3.28 -15.21 9.48
N ALA A 321 2.86 -15.03 10.72
CA ALA A 321 2.03 -16.02 11.43
C ALA A 321 0.69 -16.29 10.72
N LYS A 322 0.11 -15.26 10.09
CA LYS A 322 -1.16 -15.34 9.36
C LYS A 322 -1.02 -15.92 7.96
N THR A 323 0.09 -15.63 7.25
CA THR A 323 0.25 -15.90 5.81
C THR A 323 1.34 -16.89 5.46
N GLY A 324 2.22 -17.23 6.39
CA GLY A 324 3.41 -18.07 6.17
C GLY A 324 4.58 -17.34 5.50
N ARG A 325 4.48 -16.02 5.25
CA ARG A 325 5.52 -15.22 4.56
C ARG A 325 5.66 -13.83 5.16
N ASP A 326 6.80 -13.21 4.92
CA ASP A 326 7.06 -11.84 5.33
C ASP A 326 6.24 -10.83 4.50
N LEU A 327 6.00 -9.63 5.05
CA LEU A 327 5.52 -8.49 4.29
C LEU A 327 6.53 -8.13 3.19
N ASP A 328 6.02 -7.67 2.07
CA ASP A 328 6.79 -7.05 1.00
C ASP A 328 6.46 -5.55 0.91
N ASP A 329 7.10 -4.84 -0.03
CA ASP A 329 6.87 -3.40 -0.20
C ASP A 329 5.41 -3.07 -0.52
N THR A 330 4.76 -3.84 -1.36
CA THR A 330 3.37 -3.61 -1.77
C THR A 330 2.40 -3.82 -0.62
N SER A 331 2.50 -4.96 0.06
CA SER A 331 1.66 -5.30 1.22
C SER A 331 1.93 -4.36 2.41
N GLY A 332 3.20 -3.99 2.65
CA GLY A 332 3.59 -3.04 3.70
C GLY A 332 3.00 -1.64 3.47
N ARG A 333 3.06 -1.11 2.24
CA ARG A 333 2.46 0.19 1.89
C ARG A 333 0.94 0.18 2.04
N ASN A 334 0.27 -0.87 1.61
CA ASN A 334 -1.17 -1.02 1.78
C ASN A 334 -1.56 -1.13 3.26
N MET A 335 -0.79 -1.84 4.06
CA MET A 335 -1.01 -1.91 5.51
C MET A 335 -0.85 -0.54 6.18
N GLN A 336 0.23 0.19 5.87
CA GLN A 336 0.43 1.56 6.37
C GLN A 336 -0.71 2.49 5.94
N GLY A 337 -1.18 2.37 4.70
CA GLY A 337 -2.33 3.11 4.18
C GLY A 337 -3.60 2.84 4.96
N ALA A 338 -3.86 1.57 5.30
CA ALA A 338 -5.04 1.15 6.07
C ALA A 338 -4.98 1.65 7.52
N LEU A 339 -3.81 1.63 8.16
CA LEU A 339 -3.62 2.19 9.50
C LEU A 339 -3.82 3.72 9.51
N ALA A 340 -3.28 4.44 8.52
CA ALA A 340 -3.51 5.89 8.38
C ALA A 340 -4.96 6.22 8.08
N MET A 341 -5.66 5.40 7.30
CA MET A 341 -7.10 5.50 7.06
C MET A 341 -7.89 5.37 8.36
N ALA A 342 -7.60 4.35 9.16
CA ALA A 342 -8.28 4.11 10.42
C ALA A 342 -8.10 5.26 11.41
N ASP A 343 -6.87 5.81 11.51
CA ASP A 343 -6.59 7.00 12.32
C ASP A 343 -7.44 8.20 11.89
N ALA A 344 -7.50 8.49 10.60
CA ALA A 344 -8.30 9.60 10.08
C ALA A 344 -9.80 9.40 10.36
N ILE A 345 -10.34 8.20 10.17
CA ILE A 345 -11.72 7.86 10.49
C ILE A 345 -12.00 8.04 11.99
N ASN A 346 -11.09 7.58 12.84
CA ASN A 346 -11.22 7.74 14.29
C ASN A 346 -11.23 9.21 14.71
N ARG A 347 -10.33 10.04 14.16
CA ARG A 347 -10.28 11.49 14.43
C ARG A 347 -11.50 12.23 13.91
N ALA A 348 -12.14 11.75 12.85
CA ALA A 348 -13.40 12.31 12.36
C ALA A 348 -14.53 12.16 13.39
N GLY A 349 -14.49 11.17 14.25
CA GLY A 349 -15.52 10.88 15.25
C GLY A 349 -16.92 10.67 14.65
N SER A 350 -16.99 10.37 13.35
CA SER A 350 -18.22 10.29 12.57
C SER A 350 -17.97 9.58 11.25
N THR A 351 -19.01 8.93 10.71
CA THR A 351 -19.03 8.41 9.33
C THR A 351 -19.62 9.44 8.34
N ASP A 352 -19.91 10.67 8.79
CA ASP A 352 -20.28 11.77 7.90
C ASP A 352 -19.14 12.09 6.92
N PRO A 353 -19.39 12.08 5.60
CA PRO A 353 -18.34 12.25 4.61
C PRO A 353 -17.53 13.54 4.78
N ALA A 354 -18.16 14.67 5.08
CA ALA A 354 -17.49 15.96 5.21
C ALA A 354 -16.55 15.98 6.42
N LYS A 355 -16.95 15.39 7.54
CA LYS A 355 -16.11 15.25 8.74
C LYS A 355 -14.93 14.30 8.46
N MET A 356 -15.18 13.19 7.77
CA MET A 356 -14.12 12.30 7.36
C MET A 356 -13.12 13.00 6.43
N GLN A 357 -13.58 13.71 5.40
CA GLN A 357 -12.70 14.46 4.50
C GLN A 357 -11.82 15.46 5.27
N ALA A 358 -12.42 16.22 6.20
CA ALA A 358 -11.67 17.18 7.02
C ALA A 358 -10.60 16.49 7.87
N ALA A 359 -10.91 15.33 8.45
CA ALA A 359 -9.96 14.55 9.24
C ALA A 359 -8.83 13.96 8.38
N PHE A 360 -9.13 13.48 7.17
CA PHE A 360 -8.10 13.04 6.21
C PHE A 360 -7.16 14.20 5.85
N LYS A 361 -7.68 15.37 5.49
CA LYS A 361 -6.86 16.55 5.17
C LYS A 361 -5.98 17.00 6.33
N ALA A 362 -6.42 16.83 7.56
CA ALA A 362 -5.69 17.18 8.78
C ALA A 362 -4.72 16.10 9.24
N THR A 363 -4.50 15.03 8.47
CA THR A 363 -3.57 13.96 8.83
C THR A 363 -2.13 14.50 8.94
N ASP A 364 -1.47 14.23 10.06
CA ASP A 364 -0.06 14.58 10.33
C ASP A 364 0.56 13.52 11.26
N LEU A 365 0.72 12.28 10.75
CA LEU A 365 1.35 11.17 11.48
C LEU A 365 2.87 11.34 11.46
N LYS A 366 3.49 11.13 12.63
CA LYS A 366 4.93 11.24 12.83
C LYS A 366 5.64 9.89 12.57
N PRO A 367 6.96 9.87 12.34
CA PRO A 367 7.70 8.64 12.03
C PRO A 367 7.52 7.52 13.05
N ASP A 368 7.42 7.84 14.34
CA ASP A 368 7.24 6.87 15.42
C ASP A 368 5.82 6.28 15.51
N GLN A 369 4.88 6.82 14.73
CA GLN A 369 3.52 6.33 14.56
C GLN A 369 3.35 5.44 13.32
N LEU A 370 4.43 5.13 12.61
CA LEU A 370 4.40 4.41 11.35
C LEU A 370 5.12 3.06 11.46
N MET A 371 4.64 2.11 10.68
CA MET A 371 5.35 0.85 10.46
C MET A 371 6.33 0.92 9.28
N MET A 372 6.18 1.90 8.40
CA MET A 372 7.05 2.15 7.25
C MET A 372 8.11 3.20 7.58
N GLY A 373 9.25 3.15 6.88
CA GLY A 373 10.33 4.13 7.02
C GLY A 373 10.05 5.51 6.40
N TYR A 374 8.79 5.94 6.37
CA TYR A 374 8.42 7.27 5.90
C TYR A 374 8.81 8.34 6.93
N ARG A 375 9.02 9.56 6.47
CA ARG A 375 9.22 10.74 7.33
C ARG A 375 7.93 11.18 8.01
N GLY A 376 6.78 10.64 7.62
CA GLY A 376 5.46 10.92 8.16
C GLY A 376 4.36 10.59 7.15
N VAL A 377 3.10 10.84 7.55
CA VAL A 377 1.97 10.91 6.61
C VAL A 377 1.31 12.27 6.78
N LYS A 378 1.49 13.12 5.79
CA LYS A 378 0.90 14.46 5.73
C LYS A 378 0.50 14.77 4.29
N TYR A 379 -0.77 15.10 4.09
CA TYR A 379 -1.29 15.40 2.77
C TYR A 379 -1.14 16.89 2.43
N ASP A 380 -0.80 17.16 1.17
CA ASP A 380 -0.94 18.48 0.56
C ASP A 380 -2.39 18.74 0.11
N GLU A 381 -2.61 19.86 -0.58
CA GLU A 381 -3.92 20.23 -1.10
C GLU A 381 -4.48 19.28 -2.15
N THR A 382 -3.63 18.47 -2.78
CA THR A 382 -4.02 17.45 -3.77
C THR A 382 -4.37 16.11 -3.13
N GLY A 383 -4.16 15.96 -1.82
CA GLY A 383 -4.31 14.70 -1.11
C GLY A 383 -3.10 13.77 -1.24
N GLN A 384 -1.94 14.27 -1.69
CA GLN A 384 -0.70 13.50 -1.78
C GLN A 384 0.09 13.58 -0.47
N ASN A 385 0.57 12.43 0.04
CA ASN A 385 1.53 12.40 1.14
C ASN A 385 2.89 12.96 0.69
N ILE A 386 3.30 14.10 1.24
CA ILE A 386 4.57 14.77 0.94
C ILE A 386 5.75 14.27 1.78
N LEU A 387 5.52 13.37 2.72
CA LEU A 387 6.52 12.82 3.63
C LEU A 387 6.87 11.36 3.35
N ALA A 388 6.24 10.77 2.34
CA ALA A 388 6.59 9.42 1.88
C ALA A 388 8.02 9.39 1.33
N SER A 389 8.71 8.27 1.50
CA SER A 389 10.11 8.09 1.07
C SER A 389 10.36 6.66 0.62
N THR A 390 11.41 6.51 -0.19
CA THR A 390 11.86 5.21 -0.69
C THR A 390 13.36 5.05 -0.53
N TYR A 391 13.82 3.82 -0.55
CA TYR A 391 15.21 3.40 -0.54
C TYR A 391 15.45 2.32 -1.60
N LEU A 392 16.70 1.84 -1.69
CA LEU A 392 17.06 0.76 -2.60
C LEU A 392 17.53 -0.46 -1.82
N ILE A 393 17.02 -1.60 -2.24
CA ILE A 393 17.33 -2.91 -1.73
C ILE A 393 18.01 -3.73 -2.82
N GLN A 394 18.84 -4.68 -2.45
CA GLN A 394 19.53 -5.57 -3.38
C GLN A 394 19.25 -7.02 -3.05
N LEU A 395 18.97 -7.83 -4.06
CA LEU A 395 18.72 -9.26 -3.89
C LEU A 395 20.03 -9.99 -3.63
N LYS A 396 20.14 -10.57 -2.43
CA LYS A 396 21.28 -11.37 -1.97
C LYS A 396 20.78 -12.67 -1.34
N ALA A 397 21.34 -13.78 -1.75
CA ALA A 397 20.97 -15.10 -1.22
C ALA A 397 19.44 -15.32 -1.13
N LYS A 398 18.70 -14.88 -2.14
CA LYS A 398 17.22 -14.99 -2.25
C LYS A 398 16.42 -14.06 -1.32
N GLN A 399 17.07 -13.07 -0.70
CA GLN A 399 16.41 -12.06 0.12
C GLN A 399 16.84 -10.67 -0.31
N TYR A 400 15.93 -9.71 -0.21
CA TYR A 400 16.26 -8.31 -0.40
C TYR A 400 16.84 -7.73 0.88
N GLU A 401 17.97 -7.04 0.75
CA GLU A 401 18.65 -6.35 1.84
C GLU A 401 18.79 -4.87 1.50
N LEU A 402 18.60 -4.00 2.49
CA LEU A 402 18.73 -2.55 2.33
C LEU A 402 20.19 -2.16 2.10
N VAL A 403 20.46 -1.52 0.97
CA VAL A 403 21.83 -1.12 0.56
C VAL A 403 21.99 0.39 0.36
N TRP A 404 20.88 1.14 0.22
CA TRP A 404 20.94 2.61 0.08
C TRP A 404 19.65 3.27 0.63
N PRO A 405 19.73 4.43 1.31
CA PRO A 405 20.94 5.24 1.55
C PRO A 405 21.94 4.57 2.51
N GLU A 406 23.23 4.92 2.40
CA GLU A 406 24.30 4.31 3.19
C GLU A 406 24.06 4.43 4.70
N SER A 407 23.45 5.55 5.14
CA SER A 407 23.10 5.79 6.55
C SER A 407 22.09 4.80 7.14
N ALA A 408 21.32 4.12 6.30
CA ALA A 408 20.33 3.13 6.70
C ALA A 408 20.70 1.70 6.23
N ALA A 409 21.75 1.56 5.42
CA ALA A 409 22.12 0.29 4.80
C ALA A 409 22.42 -0.80 5.83
N GLN A 410 21.89 -1.98 5.58
CA GLN A 410 22.15 -3.19 6.40
C GLN A 410 23.37 -3.92 5.89
N THR A 411 23.64 -3.84 4.59
CA THR A 411 24.77 -4.49 3.93
C THR A 411 25.37 -3.59 2.84
N LYS A 412 26.60 -3.92 2.43
CA LYS A 412 27.28 -3.19 1.35
C LYS A 412 26.65 -3.52 0.00
N LEU A 413 26.49 -2.50 -0.84
CA LEU A 413 26.10 -2.67 -2.23
C LEU A 413 27.13 -3.50 -3.01
N GLU A 414 26.66 -4.49 -3.74
CA GLU A 414 27.46 -5.23 -4.73
C GLU A 414 27.36 -4.54 -6.10
N TRP A 415 28.49 -4.17 -6.68
CA TRP A 415 28.60 -3.51 -7.96
C TRP A 415 29.87 -3.94 -8.73
N PRO A 416 29.79 -4.23 -10.04
CA PRO A 416 28.58 -4.49 -10.82
C PRO A 416 27.90 -5.82 -10.40
N MET A 417 26.74 -6.15 -11.00
CA MET A 417 26.13 -7.46 -10.87
C MET A 417 27.13 -8.56 -11.29
N LYS A 418 27.20 -9.67 -10.51
CA LYS A 418 28.23 -10.70 -10.69
C LYS A 418 27.98 -11.68 -11.85
N GLY A 419 26.85 -11.56 -12.53
CA GLY A 419 26.47 -12.42 -13.64
C GLY A 419 25.31 -13.37 -13.30
N TRP A 420 24.82 -14.04 -14.35
CA TRP A 420 23.78 -15.05 -14.26
C TRP A 420 24.38 -16.37 -13.78
N LYS A 421 24.10 -16.77 -12.54
CA LYS A 421 24.52 -18.08 -12.01
C LYS A 421 23.43 -19.11 -12.15
#